data_75a2d97606bc3cac7c63edf874ecbf8b
#
_entry.id   75a2d97606bc3cac7c63edf874ecbf8b
#
_cell.length_a   1.000
_cell.length_b   1.000
_cell.length_c   1.000
_cell.angle_alpha   90.00
_cell.angle_beta   90.00
_cell.angle_gamma   90.00
#
_symmetry.space_group_name_H-M   'P 1'
#
loop_
_entity.id
_entity.type
_entity.pdbx_description
1 polymer ?
#
loop_
_entity_poly.entity_id
_entity_poly.type
_entity_poly.pdbx_seq_one_letter_code
_entity_poly.pdbx_strand_id
1 'polypeptide(L)'
;MAKFISTYLGSMRCENLHEQSGTRILTDAPTDNMGQGSAFSPTDLCALSLTTCIITTMGIYAATKDFAIASAEASTIKHMSSDPRRIACIEVELVVTLAHDATERQIEGLRRIASTCPVSRSLHPDIEQKVSVIIECRSA
;
A
#
# COMPACT_ATOMS: atom_id res chain seq x y z
N MET A 1 -1.31 17.70 -12.84
CA MET A 1 -1.96 16.44 -12.45
C MET A 1 -1.24 15.28 -13.11
N ALA A 2 -1.08 14.17 -12.39
CA ALA A 2 -0.44 12.98 -12.95
C ALA A 2 -1.35 12.32 -13.99
N LYS A 3 -0.75 11.91 -15.10
CA LYS A 3 -1.44 11.20 -16.19
C LYS A 3 -0.79 9.85 -16.41
N PHE A 4 -1.60 8.84 -16.60
CA PHE A 4 -1.19 7.47 -16.86
C PHE A 4 -1.76 7.02 -18.18
N ILE A 5 -0.98 6.25 -18.93
CA ILE A 5 -1.41 5.67 -20.20
C ILE A 5 -1.36 4.16 -20.07
N SER A 6 -2.47 3.49 -20.31
CA SER A 6 -2.57 2.04 -20.25
C SER A 6 -2.79 1.46 -21.64
N THR A 7 -2.03 0.45 -21.98
CA THR A 7 -2.09 -0.25 -23.26
C THR A 7 -2.34 -1.73 -23.01
N TYR A 8 -3.39 -2.29 -23.61
CA TYR A 8 -3.65 -3.72 -23.56
C TYR A 8 -2.68 -4.47 -24.48
N LEU A 9 -1.95 -5.43 -23.92
CA LEU A 9 -0.97 -6.22 -24.67
C LEU A 9 -1.48 -7.56 -25.17
N GLY A 10 -2.74 -7.90 -24.88
CA GLY A 10 -3.28 -9.25 -25.06
C GLY A 10 -2.99 -10.12 -23.84
N SER A 11 -3.58 -11.30 -23.82
CA SER A 11 -3.38 -12.30 -22.76
C SER A 11 -3.64 -11.77 -21.35
N MET A 12 -4.64 -10.90 -21.20
CA MET A 12 -5.08 -10.28 -19.93
C MET A 12 -3.99 -9.43 -19.26
N ARG A 13 -3.10 -8.84 -20.06
CA ARG A 13 -2.00 -7.98 -19.57
C ARG A 13 -2.14 -6.56 -20.07
N CYS A 14 -1.71 -5.63 -19.24
CA CYS A 14 -1.59 -4.22 -19.62
C CYS A 14 -0.20 -3.70 -19.26
N GLU A 15 0.33 -2.86 -20.13
CA GLU A 15 1.48 -2.01 -19.80
C GLU A 15 0.95 -0.63 -19.41
N ASN A 16 1.48 -0.07 -18.35
CA ASN A 16 1.03 1.19 -17.80
C ASN A 16 2.21 2.14 -17.67
N LEU A 17 2.10 3.31 -18.25
CA LEU A 17 3.13 4.35 -18.25
C LEU A 17 2.71 5.50 -17.34
N HIS A 18 3.57 5.85 -16.40
CA HIS A 18 3.48 7.10 -15.66
C HIS A 18 4.19 8.18 -16.46
N GLU A 19 3.46 9.07 -17.14
CA GLU A 19 4.04 10.03 -18.10
C GLU A 19 5.12 10.91 -17.48
N GLN A 20 4.87 11.41 -16.27
CA GLN A 20 5.78 12.35 -15.60
C GLN A 20 7.17 11.74 -15.30
N SER A 21 7.23 10.49 -14.85
CA SER A 21 8.48 9.84 -14.47
C SER A 21 9.05 8.91 -15.55
N GLY A 22 8.24 8.54 -16.53
CA GLY A 22 8.61 7.52 -17.50
C GLY A 22 8.56 6.08 -16.94
N THR A 23 8.17 5.89 -15.70
CA THR A 23 8.08 4.56 -15.08
C THR A 23 6.99 3.74 -15.73
N ARG A 24 7.31 2.47 -16.01
CA ARG A 24 6.38 1.51 -16.59
C ARG A 24 6.16 0.35 -15.62
N ILE A 25 4.91 -0.10 -15.53
CA ILE A 25 4.54 -1.31 -14.79
C ILE A 25 3.65 -2.18 -15.65
N LEU A 26 3.73 -3.49 -15.44
CA LEU A 26 2.85 -4.47 -16.07
C LEU A 26 1.80 -4.92 -15.08
N THR A 27 0.58 -5.14 -15.57
CA THR A 27 -0.46 -5.85 -14.83
C THR A 27 -0.80 -7.15 -15.56
N ASP A 28 -1.23 -8.15 -14.81
CA ASP A 28 -1.72 -9.43 -15.33
C ASP A 28 -2.96 -9.85 -14.53
N ALA A 29 -3.87 -10.55 -15.17
CA ALA A 29 -4.98 -11.14 -14.43
C ALA A 29 -4.44 -12.20 -13.46
N PRO A 30 -5.09 -12.38 -12.29
CA PRO A 30 -4.66 -13.41 -11.33
C PRO A 30 -4.96 -14.82 -11.85
N THR A 31 -4.28 -15.81 -11.29
CA THR A 31 -4.42 -17.22 -11.71
C THR A 31 -5.81 -17.77 -11.49
N ASP A 32 -6.54 -17.26 -10.53
CA ASP A 32 -7.94 -17.65 -10.25
C ASP A 32 -8.97 -16.94 -11.15
N ASN A 33 -8.50 -16.09 -12.08
CA ASN A 33 -9.34 -15.35 -13.00
C ASN A 33 -8.72 -15.23 -14.40
N MET A 34 -8.39 -16.35 -15.01
CA MET A 34 -7.90 -16.50 -16.39
C MET A 34 -6.49 -15.95 -16.65
N GLY A 35 -5.80 -15.40 -15.68
CA GLY A 35 -4.45 -14.87 -15.83
C GLY A 35 -3.37 -15.89 -15.49
N GLN A 36 -2.13 -15.50 -15.76
CA GLN A 36 -0.93 -16.31 -15.43
C GLN A 36 -0.31 -15.89 -14.09
N GLY A 37 -0.78 -14.79 -13.48
CA GLY A 37 -0.20 -14.27 -12.25
C GLY A 37 1.26 -13.84 -12.41
N SER A 38 1.65 -13.40 -13.60
CA SER A 38 3.03 -13.04 -13.89
C SER A 38 3.43 -11.65 -13.41
N ALA A 39 2.47 -10.88 -12.94
CA ALA A 39 2.64 -9.53 -12.39
C ALA A 39 1.51 -9.24 -11.41
N PHE A 40 1.50 -8.04 -10.84
CA PHE A 40 0.38 -7.58 -10.01
C PHE A 40 -0.90 -7.55 -10.83
N SER A 41 -2.00 -8.06 -10.25
CA SER A 41 -3.32 -7.80 -10.82
C SER A 41 -3.78 -6.38 -10.48
N PRO A 42 -4.79 -5.83 -11.18
CA PRO A 42 -5.35 -4.52 -10.82
C PRO A 42 -5.83 -4.45 -9.36
N THR A 43 -6.45 -5.50 -8.86
CA THR A 43 -6.88 -5.55 -7.44
C THR A 43 -5.70 -5.72 -6.48
N ASP A 44 -4.61 -6.36 -6.89
CA ASP A 44 -3.36 -6.38 -6.11
C ASP A 44 -2.81 -4.97 -5.95
N LEU A 45 -2.79 -4.18 -7.02
CA LEU A 45 -2.32 -2.79 -6.97
C LEU A 45 -3.21 -1.94 -6.06
N CYS A 46 -4.51 -2.16 -6.09
CA CYS A 46 -5.44 -1.48 -5.20
C CYS A 46 -5.14 -1.79 -3.73
N ALA A 47 -4.94 -3.06 -3.39
CA ALA A 47 -4.58 -3.47 -2.04
C ALA A 47 -3.21 -2.94 -1.63
N LEU A 48 -2.22 -3.07 -2.49
CA LEU A 48 -0.86 -2.59 -2.27
C LEU A 48 -0.82 -1.08 -2.04
N SER A 49 -1.68 -0.32 -2.71
CA SER A 49 -1.74 1.13 -2.56
C SER A 49 -2.00 1.56 -1.13
N LEU A 50 -2.80 0.80 -0.37
CA LEU A 50 -3.03 1.07 1.05
C LEU A 50 -1.73 0.99 1.85
N THR A 51 -1.00 -0.09 1.69
CA THR A 51 0.27 -0.32 2.39
C THR A 51 1.31 0.76 2.08
N THR A 52 1.53 1.01 0.80
CA THR A 52 2.52 2.01 0.38
C THR A 52 2.13 3.42 0.79
N CYS A 53 0.83 3.73 0.78
CA CYS A 53 0.34 5.02 1.24
C CYS A 53 0.57 5.22 2.74
N ILE A 54 0.31 4.19 3.55
CA ILE A 54 0.58 4.23 4.99
C ILE A 54 2.07 4.51 5.23
N ILE A 55 2.95 3.74 4.63
CA ILE A 55 4.40 3.88 4.82
C ILE A 55 4.89 5.24 4.35
N THR A 56 4.47 5.69 3.18
CA THR A 56 4.88 6.99 2.63
C THR A 56 4.40 8.14 3.51
N THR A 57 3.16 8.07 3.98
CA THR A 57 2.59 9.11 4.86
C THR A 57 3.28 9.12 6.23
N MET A 58 3.65 7.95 6.76
CA MET A 58 4.48 7.85 7.96
C MET A 58 5.85 8.52 7.76
N GLY A 59 6.48 8.30 6.60
CA GLY A 59 7.75 8.94 6.25
C GLY A 59 7.65 10.47 6.20
N ILE A 60 6.58 10.98 5.59
CA ILE A 60 6.31 12.42 5.55
C ILE A 60 6.11 12.98 6.97
N TYR A 61 5.31 12.29 7.78
CA TYR A 61 5.06 12.69 9.17
C TYR A 61 6.36 12.74 9.99
N ALA A 62 7.19 11.69 9.90
CA ALA A 62 8.46 11.65 10.59
C ALA A 62 9.35 12.83 10.21
N ALA A 63 9.46 13.12 8.91
CA ALA A 63 10.25 14.23 8.41
C ALA A 63 9.75 15.59 8.92
N THR A 64 8.43 15.76 9.09
CA THR A 64 7.84 17.01 9.61
C THR A 64 7.92 17.15 11.12
N LYS A 65 8.22 16.08 11.85
CA LYS A 65 8.27 16.04 13.33
C LYS A 65 9.67 15.75 13.87
N ASP A 66 10.68 15.92 13.04
CA ASP A 66 12.11 15.83 13.40
C ASP A 66 12.51 14.48 14.00
N PHE A 67 11.97 13.38 13.47
CA PHE A 67 12.48 12.05 13.76
C PHE A 67 12.59 11.24 12.47
N ALA A 68 13.25 10.09 12.53
CA ALA A 68 13.58 9.33 11.33
C ALA A 68 13.12 7.87 11.44
N ILE A 69 12.57 7.38 10.35
CA ILE A 69 12.32 5.97 10.14
C ILE A 69 13.57 5.37 9.49
N ALA A 70 14.17 4.37 10.14
CA ALA A 70 15.33 3.67 9.60
C ALA A 70 14.92 2.66 8.53
N SER A 71 13.82 1.94 8.75
CA SER A 71 13.26 0.98 7.80
C SER A 71 11.79 0.74 8.08
N ALA A 72 11.10 0.25 7.07
CA ALA A 72 9.72 -0.24 7.21
C ALA A 72 9.52 -1.42 6.26
N GLU A 73 8.96 -2.49 6.78
CA GLU A 73 8.61 -3.68 6.00
C GLU A 73 7.15 -4.05 6.28
N ALA A 74 6.46 -4.48 5.24
CA ALA A 74 5.07 -4.87 5.38
C ALA A 74 4.71 -6.03 4.47
N SER A 75 3.77 -6.85 4.93
CA SER A 75 3.06 -7.79 4.09
C SER A 75 1.63 -7.30 3.87
N THR A 76 1.10 -7.56 2.69
CA THR A 76 -0.27 -7.20 2.32
C THR A 76 -0.98 -8.43 1.80
N ILE A 77 -2.14 -8.73 2.37
CA ILE A 77 -3.00 -9.83 1.91
C ILE A 77 -4.34 -9.25 1.48
N LYS A 78 -4.72 -9.56 0.27
CA LYS A 78 -5.99 -9.17 -0.32
C LYS A 78 -6.97 -10.33 -0.22
N HIS A 79 -8.15 -10.09 0.37
CA HIS A 79 -9.24 -11.05 0.41
C HIS A 79 -10.33 -10.59 -0.54
N MET A 80 -10.66 -11.45 -1.49
CA MET A 80 -11.74 -11.20 -2.45
C MET A 80 -13.03 -11.86 -1.98
N SER A 81 -14.15 -11.20 -2.21
CA SER A 81 -15.47 -11.82 -2.16
C SER A 81 -15.91 -12.24 -3.56
N SER A 82 -16.86 -13.14 -3.62
CA SER A 82 -17.54 -13.54 -4.86
C SER A 82 -18.98 -13.03 -4.84
N ASP A 83 -19.51 -12.77 -6.02
CA ASP A 83 -20.91 -12.42 -6.25
C ASP A 83 -21.41 -11.18 -5.45
N PRO A 84 -20.92 -10.00 -5.75
CA PRO A 84 -19.97 -9.67 -6.83
C PRO A 84 -18.53 -9.92 -6.45
N ARG A 85 -17.68 -10.17 -7.44
CA ARG A 85 -16.23 -10.24 -7.25
C ARG A 85 -15.69 -8.85 -6.92
N ARG A 86 -15.17 -8.70 -5.71
CA ARG A 86 -14.65 -7.44 -5.20
C ARG A 86 -13.66 -7.67 -4.07
N ILE A 87 -12.87 -6.66 -3.75
CA ILE A 87 -12.03 -6.70 -2.54
C ILE A 87 -12.95 -6.59 -1.32
N ALA A 88 -12.91 -7.58 -0.44
CA ALA A 88 -13.67 -7.60 0.80
C ALA A 88 -12.84 -7.11 1.99
N CYS A 89 -11.55 -7.45 2.02
CA CYS A 89 -10.66 -7.11 3.12
C CYS A 89 -9.23 -6.94 2.60
N ILE A 90 -8.51 -6.01 3.20
CA ILE A 90 -7.07 -5.83 2.99
C ILE A 90 -6.41 -5.95 4.36
N GLU A 91 -5.55 -6.96 4.52
CA GLU A 91 -4.73 -7.14 5.71
C GLU A 91 -3.34 -6.58 5.45
N VAL A 92 -2.86 -5.77 6.38
CA VAL A 92 -1.50 -5.22 6.34
C VAL A 92 -0.83 -5.50 7.68
N GLU A 93 0.31 -6.16 7.64
CA GLU A 93 1.19 -6.30 8.79
C GLU A 93 2.43 -5.45 8.51
N LEU A 94 2.64 -4.43 9.33
CA LEU A 94 3.69 -3.43 9.13
C LEU A 94 4.60 -3.38 10.35
N VAL A 95 5.91 -3.48 10.12
CA VAL A 95 6.94 -3.24 11.12
C VAL A 95 7.72 -2.01 10.71
N VAL A 96 7.70 -1.00 11.57
CA VAL A 96 8.44 0.25 11.41
C VAL A 96 9.57 0.28 12.41
N THR A 97 10.79 0.44 11.95
CA THR A 97 11.98 0.60 12.81
C THR A 97 12.41 2.07 12.78
N LEU A 98 12.37 2.71 13.93
CA LEU A 98 12.82 4.09 14.08
C LEU A 98 14.34 4.13 14.23
N ALA A 99 14.95 5.19 13.73
CA ALA A 99 16.41 5.35 13.80
C ALA A 99 16.90 5.63 15.22
N HIS A 100 16.04 6.19 16.06
CA HIS A 100 16.30 6.54 17.47
C HIS A 100 14.98 6.66 18.21
N ASP A 101 15.04 6.86 19.51
CA ASP A 101 13.85 6.98 20.34
C ASP A 101 12.93 8.11 19.86
N ALA A 102 11.65 7.86 19.96
CA ALA A 102 10.59 8.81 19.65
C ALA A 102 9.67 8.99 20.87
N THR A 103 9.03 10.13 20.97
CA THR A 103 8.05 10.41 22.02
C THR A 103 6.77 9.60 21.79
N GLU A 104 6.02 9.37 22.85
CA GLU A 104 4.70 8.71 22.73
C GLU A 104 3.79 9.42 21.73
N ARG A 105 3.82 10.76 21.72
CA ARG A 105 3.02 11.56 20.79
C ARG A 105 3.41 11.30 19.32
N GLN A 106 4.71 11.17 19.05
CA GLN A 106 5.20 10.82 17.72
C GLN A 106 4.77 9.40 17.32
N ILE A 107 4.86 8.45 18.22
CA ILE A 107 4.44 7.05 17.99
C ILE A 107 2.92 6.98 17.74
N GLU A 108 2.11 7.68 18.53
CA GLU A 108 0.66 7.73 18.30
C GLU A 108 0.30 8.36 16.96
N GLY A 109 1.05 9.39 16.56
CA GLY A 109 0.89 10.02 15.25
C GLY A 109 1.12 9.03 14.12
N LEU A 110 2.16 8.20 14.22
CA LEU A 110 2.41 7.14 13.25
C LEU A 110 1.25 6.12 13.21
N ARG A 111 0.78 5.68 14.36
CA ARG A 111 -0.33 4.71 14.43
C ARG A 111 -1.62 5.25 13.81
N ARG A 112 -1.91 6.54 14.02
CA ARG A 112 -3.10 7.17 13.46
C ARG A 112 -3.09 7.19 11.94
N ILE A 113 -1.94 7.29 11.31
CA ILE A 113 -1.79 7.32 9.86
C ILE A 113 -2.32 6.04 9.21
N ALA A 114 -2.23 4.89 9.89
CA ALA A 114 -2.74 3.62 9.39
C ALA A 114 -4.24 3.65 9.04
N SER A 115 -5.02 4.53 9.66
CA SER A 115 -6.46 4.67 9.40
C SER A 115 -6.85 6.00 8.75
N THR A 116 -5.90 6.89 8.51
CA THR A 116 -6.18 8.25 8.02
C THR A 116 -5.43 8.65 6.76
N CYS A 117 -4.60 7.77 6.21
CA CYS A 117 -3.87 8.07 4.98
C CYS A 117 -4.85 8.25 3.79
N PRO A 118 -4.46 8.97 2.75
CA PRO A 118 -5.36 9.26 1.63
C PRO A 118 -6.00 8.04 0.99
N VAL A 119 -5.27 6.94 0.82
CA VAL A 119 -5.83 5.70 0.25
C VAL A 119 -6.85 5.07 1.21
N SER A 120 -6.53 4.99 2.51
CA SER A 120 -7.48 4.47 3.51
C SER A 120 -8.82 5.20 3.44
N ARG A 121 -8.79 6.51 3.25
CA ARG A 121 -10.00 7.34 3.13
C ARG A 121 -10.69 7.24 1.78
N SER A 122 -10.00 6.76 0.75
CA SER A 122 -10.52 6.66 -0.62
C SER A 122 -11.10 5.30 -0.93
N LEU A 123 -10.77 4.27 -0.17
CA LEU A 123 -11.30 2.92 -0.36
C LEU A 123 -12.79 2.88 0.01
N HIS A 124 -13.52 1.99 -0.67
CA HIS A 124 -14.94 1.79 -0.38
C HIS A 124 -15.13 1.40 1.09
N PRO A 125 -16.11 1.97 1.80
CA PRO A 125 -16.30 1.70 3.24
C PRO A 125 -16.63 0.23 3.57
N ASP A 126 -17.11 -0.54 2.60
CA ASP A 126 -17.36 -1.97 2.78
C ASP A 126 -16.07 -2.82 2.73
N ILE A 127 -14.95 -2.24 2.35
CA ILE A 127 -13.65 -2.93 2.42
C ILE A 127 -13.14 -2.86 3.85
N GLU A 128 -13.02 -4.01 4.49
CA GLU A 128 -12.42 -4.08 5.82
C GLU A 128 -10.91 -3.84 5.71
N GLN A 129 -10.39 -2.94 6.50
CA GLN A 129 -8.97 -2.63 6.56
C GLN A 129 -8.40 -3.13 7.89
N LYS A 130 -7.69 -4.25 7.86
CA LYS A 130 -7.03 -4.85 9.02
C LYS A 130 -5.55 -4.48 9.00
N VAL A 131 -5.19 -3.41 9.68
CA VAL A 131 -3.82 -2.92 9.71
C VAL A 131 -3.23 -3.12 11.10
N SER A 132 -2.16 -3.91 11.15
CA SER A 132 -1.36 -4.13 12.35
C SER A 132 -0.02 -3.40 12.19
N VAL A 133 0.33 -2.56 13.16
CA VAL A 133 1.56 -1.76 13.14
C VAL A 133 2.39 -2.07 14.37
N ILE A 134 3.60 -2.58 14.16
CA ILE A 134 4.62 -2.74 15.20
C ILE A 134 5.65 -1.64 14.98
N ILE A 135 5.94 -0.88 16.04
CA ILE A 135 6.94 0.18 16.01
C ILE A 135 8.07 -0.22 16.95
N GLU A 136 9.27 -0.30 16.39
CA GLU A 136 10.50 -0.65 17.10
C GLU A 136 11.49 0.51 17.01
N CYS A 137 12.36 0.63 18.00
CA CYS A 137 13.47 1.57 17.95
C CYS A 137 14.75 0.80 17.69
N ARG A 138 15.61 1.33 16.83
CA ARG A 138 16.93 0.76 16.61
C ARG A 138 17.74 0.90 17.91
N SER A 139 18.23 -0.22 18.44
CA SER A 139 19.14 -0.18 19.58
C SER A 139 20.44 0.48 19.18
N ALA A 140 20.92 1.34 20.04
CA ALA A 140 22.19 2.03 19.87
C ALA A 140 23.38 1.06 19.79
#